data_1bc7a533de15839f29255be861ce9482
#
_entry.id   1bc7a533de15839f29255be861ce9482
#
_cell.length_a   1.000
_cell.length_b   1.000
_cell.length_c   1.000
_cell.angle_alpha   90.00
_cell.angle_beta   90.00
_cell.angle_gamma   90.00
#
_symmetry.space_group_name_H-M   'P 1'
#
loop_
_entity.id
_entity.type
_entity.pdbx_description
1 polymer ?
#
loop_
_entity_poly.entity_id
_entity_poly.type
_entity_poly.pdbx_seq_one_letter_code
_entity_poly.pdbx_strand_id
1 'polypeptide(L)'
;MPHSSPDFEAEVRFLTREEGGRTGEWGPPRQGYRCDIHWDDDSSDLLWMIWPMFLDEHGQELPKGTEIPQHSRADFYIINAELRDTVHQAWLRVGAGFHLCEGARRVAACRVTTIFPHATA
;
A
#
# COMPACT_ATOMS: atom_id res chain seq x y z
N MET A 1 -4.52 -4.91 -14.11
CA MET A 1 -5.51 -4.08 -13.42
C MET A 1 -6.41 -4.94 -12.56
N PRO A 2 -6.47 -4.71 -11.26
CA PRO A 2 -7.37 -5.48 -10.42
C PRO A 2 -8.82 -5.13 -10.75
N HIS A 3 -9.66 -6.16 -10.86
CA HIS A 3 -11.09 -6.00 -11.17
C HIS A 3 -11.97 -6.39 -9.99
N SER A 4 -11.36 -6.95 -8.96
CA SER A 4 -12.08 -7.34 -7.76
C SER A 4 -12.20 -6.15 -6.82
N SER A 5 -12.97 -6.34 -5.76
CA SER A 5 -13.00 -5.35 -4.68
C SER A 5 -11.66 -5.28 -3.97
N PRO A 6 -11.28 -4.12 -3.47
CA PRO A 6 -10.05 -4.01 -2.69
C PRO A 6 -10.14 -4.83 -1.40
N ASP A 7 -8.99 -5.20 -0.88
CA ASP A 7 -8.92 -5.95 0.38
C ASP A 7 -8.99 -5.02 1.58
N PHE A 8 -8.34 -3.89 1.51
CA PHE A 8 -8.38 -2.91 2.59
C PHE A 8 -8.00 -1.53 2.08
N GLU A 9 -8.33 -0.51 2.88
CA GLU A 9 -7.92 0.86 2.64
C GLU A 9 -6.95 1.27 3.73
N ALA A 10 -5.99 2.12 3.41
CA ALA A 10 -5.03 2.63 4.37
C ALA A 10 -4.68 4.08 4.09
N GLU A 11 -4.29 4.79 5.15
CA GLU A 11 -3.61 6.06 5.03
C GLU A 11 -2.17 5.79 4.62
N VAL A 12 -1.64 6.64 3.74
CA VAL A 12 -0.29 6.52 3.22
C VAL A 12 0.41 7.86 3.36
N ARG A 13 1.58 7.86 3.98
CA ARG A 13 2.43 9.04 4.02
C ARG A 13 3.78 8.67 3.42
N PHE A 14 4.09 9.26 2.28
CA PHE A 14 5.41 9.05 1.67
C PHE A 14 6.47 9.72 2.52
N LEU A 15 7.55 8.99 2.77
CA LEU A 15 8.66 9.50 3.56
C LEU A 15 9.44 10.54 2.75
N THR A 16 9.95 11.55 3.45
CA THR A 16 10.83 12.52 2.82
C THR A 16 12.21 11.89 2.59
N ARG A 17 13.01 12.56 1.78
CA ARG A 17 14.38 12.11 1.55
C ARG A 17 15.16 12.04 2.86
N GLU A 18 14.97 13.02 3.74
CA GLU A 18 15.63 13.06 5.05
C GLU A 18 15.21 11.90 5.94
N GLU A 19 14.00 11.41 5.76
CA GLU A 19 13.49 10.25 6.50
C GLU A 19 13.95 8.91 5.89
N GLY A 20 14.75 8.96 4.85
CA GLY A 20 15.24 7.75 4.18
C GLY A 20 14.34 7.26 3.05
N GLY A 21 13.38 8.06 2.63
CA GLY A 21 12.47 7.73 1.54
C GLY A 21 13.12 7.81 0.17
N ARG A 22 12.30 7.98 -0.85
CA ARG A 22 12.78 8.06 -2.24
C ARG A 22 13.71 9.25 -2.41
N THR A 23 14.73 9.08 -3.25
CA THR A 23 15.74 10.12 -3.45
C THR A 23 15.27 11.28 -4.33
N GLY A 24 14.16 11.10 -5.03
CA GLY A 24 13.63 12.11 -5.96
C GLY A 24 14.20 12.03 -7.36
N GLU A 25 15.11 11.10 -7.63
CA GLU A 25 15.70 10.96 -8.96
C GLU A 25 14.69 10.63 -10.03
N TRP A 26 13.64 9.92 -9.66
CA TRP A 26 12.59 9.48 -10.58
C TRP A 26 11.35 10.37 -10.50
N GLY A 27 11.43 11.48 -9.77
CA GLY A 27 10.30 12.34 -9.51
C GLY A 27 9.33 11.73 -8.49
N PRO A 28 8.19 12.40 -8.21
CA PRO A 28 7.20 11.90 -7.26
C PRO A 28 6.54 10.62 -7.80
N PRO A 29 6.05 9.76 -6.90
CA PRO A 29 5.31 8.59 -7.36
C PRO A 29 4.01 9.01 -8.04
N ARG A 30 3.59 8.21 -9.02
CA ARG A 30 2.37 8.48 -9.79
C ARG A 30 1.44 7.29 -9.73
N GLN A 31 0.15 7.54 -9.95
CA GLN A 31 -0.84 6.47 -9.96
C GLN A 31 -0.42 5.36 -10.93
N GLY A 32 -0.51 4.13 -10.47
CA GLY A 32 0.04 2.96 -11.13
C GLY A 32 1.35 2.49 -10.50
N TYR A 33 1.82 3.24 -9.51
CA TYR A 33 3.01 2.91 -8.74
C TYR A 33 2.95 1.50 -8.17
N ARG A 34 4.01 0.75 -8.33
CA ARG A 34 4.14 -0.61 -7.82
C ARG A 34 5.20 -0.69 -6.75
N CYS A 35 4.92 -1.45 -5.72
CA CYS A 35 5.83 -1.60 -4.60
C CYS A 35 5.54 -2.90 -3.87
N ASP A 36 6.39 -3.20 -2.91
CA ASP A 36 6.15 -4.27 -1.96
C ASP A 36 5.75 -3.67 -0.62
N ILE A 37 5.26 -4.50 0.28
CA ILE A 37 4.96 -4.07 1.65
C ILE A 37 5.68 -4.93 2.66
N HIS A 38 5.92 -4.33 3.82
CA HIS A 38 6.38 -5.02 5.01
C HIS A 38 5.48 -4.62 6.18
N TRP A 39 4.88 -5.62 6.83
CA TRP A 39 4.05 -5.37 8.02
C TRP A 39 4.95 -5.02 9.19
N ASP A 40 4.62 -3.93 9.91
CA ASP A 40 5.50 -3.41 10.96
C ASP A 40 5.74 -4.41 12.10
N ASP A 41 4.72 -5.20 12.42
CA ASP A 41 4.83 -6.20 13.49
C ASP A 41 5.53 -7.49 13.06
N ASP A 42 5.81 -7.65 11.79
CA ASP A 42 6.50 -8.81 11.26
C ASP A 42 8.00 -8.64 11.47
N SER A 43 8.59 -9.51 12.28
CA SER A 43 10.01 -9.46 12.61
C SER A 43 10.91 -9.99 11.50
N SER A 44 10.35 -10.61 10.47
CA SER A 44 11.13 -11.08 9.32
C SER A 44 11.44 -9.91 8.38
N ASP A 45 12.32 -10.15 7.42
CA ASP A 45 12.65 -9.17 6.38
C ASP A 45 11.85 -9.41 5.10
N LEU A 46 10.81 -10.23 5.17
CA LEU A 46 10.06 -10.61 3.98
C LEU A 46 9.22 -9.44 3.47
N LEU A 47 9.25 -9.29 2.17
CA LEU A 47 8.47 -8.29 1.45
C LEU A 47 7.42 -9.01 0.62
N TRP A 48 6.25 -8.39 0.50
CA TRP A 48 5.12 -8.99 -0.19
C TRP A 48 4.59 -8.03 -1.24
N MET A 49 4.41 -8.52 -2.45
CA MET A 49 3.84 -7.72 -3.53
C MET A 49 2.40 -7.36 -3.22
N ILE A 50 2.05 -6.09 -3.45
CA ILE A 50 0.70 -5.61 -3.28
C ILE A 50 0.41 -4.55 -4.34
N TRP A 51 -0.85 -4.31 -4.62
CA TRP A 51 -1.26 -3.31 -5.60
C TRP A 51 -2.00 -2.18 -4.91
N PRO A 52 -1.39 -1.00 -4.75
CA PRO A 52 -2.08 0.17 -4.23
C PRO A 52 -2.75 0.94 -5.37
N MET A 53 -3.97 1.39 -5.13
CA MET A 53 -4.66 2.33 -6.00
C MET A 53 -4.98 3.55 -5.16
N PHE A 54 -4.32 4.66 -5.44
CA PHE A 54 -4.42 5.87 -4.63
C PHE A 54 -5.71 6.62 -4.94
N LEU A 55 -6.26 7.23 -3.91
CA LEU A 55 -7.57 7.86 -3.97
C LEU A 55 -7.44 9.37 -3.88
N ASP A 56 -8.40 10.09 -4.49
CA ASP A 56 -8.51 11.53 -4.34
C ASP A 56 -9.26 11.86 -3.03
N GLU A 57 -9.49 13.15 -2.80
CA GLU A 57 -10.16 13.62 -1.59
C GLU A 57 -11.61 13.17 -1.48
N HIS A 58 -12.21 12.72 -2.60
CA HIS A 58 -13.57 12.20 -2.64
C HIS A 58 -13.64 10.68 -2.56
N GLY A 59 -12.50 10.02 -2.38
CA GLY A 59 -12.44 8.55 -2.31
C GLY A 59 -12.48 7.86 -3.65
N GLN A 60 -12.28 8.57 -4.74
CA GLN A 60 -12.23 8.00 -6.07
C GLN A 60 -10.78 7.79 -6.49
N GLU A 61 -10.54 6.77 -7.31
CA GLU A 61 -9.19 6.49 -7.79
C GLU A 61 -8.65 7.66 -8.61
N LEU A 62 -7.43 8.06 -8.34
CA LEU A 62 -6.73 9.05 -9.15
C LEU A 62 -6.58 8.52 -10.57
N PRO A 63 -6.67 9.39 -11.58
CA PRO A 63 -6.36 8.97 -12.95
C PRO A 63 -4.94 8.43 -13.05
N LYS A 64 -4.75 7.46 -13.94
CA LYS A 64 -3.44 6.86 -14.18
C LYS A 64 -2.42 7.94 -14.53
N GLY A 65 -1.23 7.85 -13.93
CA GLY A 65 -0.15 8.79 -14.19
C GLY A 65 -0.21 10.08 -13.40
N THR A 66 -1.27 10.30 -12.60
CA THR A 66 -1.37 11.47 -11.73
C THR A 66 -0.36 11.39 -10.60
N GLU A 67 0.26 12.50 -10.25
CA GLU A 67 1.13 12.54 -9.07
C GLU A 67 0.35 12.19 -7.82
N ILE A 68 0.96 11.38 -6.96
CA ILE A 68 0.37 10.98 -5.70
C ILE A 68 0.80 11.97 -4.62
N PRO A 69 -0.13 12.60 -3.89
CA PRO A 69 0.23 13.49 -2.80
C PRO A 69 1.02 12.76 -1.71
N GLN A 70 1.85 13.50 -1.00
CA GLN A 70 2.65 12.93 0.10
C GLN A 70 1.76 12.26 1.15
N HIS A 71 0.65 12.89 1.48
CA HIS A 71 -0.37 12.32 2.37
C HIS A 71 -1.57 11.95 1.52
N SER A 72 -1.92 10.68 1.51
CA SER A 72 -3.03 10.19 0.70
C SER A 72 -3.66 8.96 1.33
N ARG A 73 -4.71 8.48 0.70
CA ARG A 73 -5.31 7.19 1.03
C ARG A 73 -5.21 6.31 -0.20
N ALA A 74 -5.19 5.02 0.02
CA ALA A 74 -5.16 4.06 -1.07
C ALA A 74 -5.98 2.83 -0.73
N ASP A 75 -6.61 2.27 -1.75
CA ASP A 75 -7.19 0.94 -1.69
C ASP A 75 -6.09 -0.05 -2.06
N PHE A 76 -5.98 -1.12 -1.32
CA PHE A 76 -4.95 -2.13 -1.53
C PHE A 76 -5.57 -3.43 -1.98
N TYR A 77 -4.99 -4.01 -3.01
CA TYR A 77 -5.41 -5.28 -3.60
C TYR A 77 -4.33 -6.32 -3.37
N ILE A 78 -4.71 -7.41 -2.73
CA ILE A 78 -3.80 -8.55 -2.56
C ILE A 78 -3.90 -9.37 -3.83
N ILE A 79 -2.81 -9.36 -4.60
CA ILE A 79 -2.81 -9.94 -5.94
C ILE A 79 -2.87 -11.45 -5.87
N ASN A 80 -2.08 -12.05 -4.99
CA ASN A 80 -2.06 -13.49 -4.82
C ASN A 80 -3.03 -13.87 -3.70
N ALA A 81 -4.16 -14.45 -4.07
CA ALA A 81 -5.20 -14.81 -3.11
C ALA A 81 -4.72 -15.77 -2.02
N GLU A 82 -3.77 -16.64 -2.33
CA GLU A 82 -3.21 -17.54 -1.32
C GLU A 82 -2.50 -16.78 -0.21
N LEU A 83 -1.82 -15.69 -0.54
CA LEU A 83 -1.13 -14.87 0.46
C LEU A 83 -2.10 -14.16 1.39
N ARG A 84 -3.33 -13.92 0.96
CA ARG A 84 -4.35 -13.33 1.81
C ARG A 84 -4.57 -14.16 3.06
N ASP A 85 -4.67 -15.47 2.90
CA ASP A 85 -4.98 -16.39 3.99
C ASP A 85 -3.73 -16.88 4.73
N THR A 86 -2.59 -16.97 4.04
CA THR A 86 -1.38 -17.56 4.63
C THR A 86 -0.45 -16.51 5.24
N VAL A 87 -0.50 -15.27 4.78
CA VAL A 87 0.41 -14.21 5.23
C VAL A 87 -0.35 -13.03 5.79
N HIS A 88 -1.15 -12.36 4.95
CA HIS A 88 -1.73 -11.07 5.31
C HIS A 88 -2.76 -11.18 6.42
N GLN A 89 -3.47 -12.28 6.51
CA GLN A 89 -4.47 -12.48 7.55
C GLN A 89 -3.86 -12.35 8.95
N ALA A 90 -2.60 -12.73 9.12
CA ALA A 90 -1.94 -12.66 10.43
C ALA A 90 -1.75 -11.22 10.90
N TRP A 91 -1.63 -10.27 9.97
CA TRP A 91 -1.27 -8.90 10.28
C TRP A 91 -2.37 -7.89 10.00
N LEU A 92 -3.31 -8.22 9.12
CA LEU A 92 -4.32 -7.29 8.65
C LEU A 92 -5.40 -7.06 9.71
N ARG A 93 -5.43 -5.85 10.26
CA ARG A 93 -6.48 -5.38 11.15
C ARG A 93 -6.49 -3.86 11.11
N VAL A 94 -7.63 -3.25 11.43
CA VAL A 94 -7.73 -1.79 11.51
C VAL A 94 -6.72 -1.28 12.52
N GLY A 95 -5.95 -0.28 12.13
CA GLY A 95 -4.88 0.29 12.94
C GLY A 95 -3.52 -0.35 12.72
N ALA A 96 -3.45 -1.45 11.97
CA ALA A 96 -2.16 -2.08 11.69
C ALA A 96 -1.27 -1.17 10.85
N GLY A 97 -0.01 -1.06 11.25
CA GLY A 97 0.99 -0.30 10.51
C GLY A 97 1.75 -1.18 9.53
N PHE A 98 2.15 -0.58 8.43
CA PHE A 98 3.02 -1.23 7.46
C PHE A 98 3.77 -0.18 6.66
N HIS A 99 4.75 -0.60 5.90
CA HIS A 99 5.50 0.31 5.04
C HIS A 99 5.44 -0.17 3.61
N LEU A 100 5.38 0.79 2.68
CA LEU A 100 5.65 0.50 1.28
C LEU A 100 7.16 0.51 1.10
N CYS A 101 7.66 -0.44 0.32
CA CYS A 101 9.10 -0.64 0.15
C CYS A 101 9.48 -0.77 -1.32
N GLU A 102 10.61 -0.16 -1.65
CA GLU A 102 11.29 -0.38 -2.93
C GLU A 102 12.58 -1.14 -2.59
N GLY A 103 12.53 -2.45 -2.74
CA GLY A 103 13.59 -3.28 -2.22
C GLY A 103 13.69 -3.11 -0.70
N ALA A 104 14.89 -2.94 -0.19
CA ALA A 104 15.11 -2.73 1.25
C ALA A 104 14.75 -1.32 1.73
N ARG A 105 14.44 -0.40 0.82
CA ARG A 105 14.16 0.99 1.18
C ARG A 105 12.69 1.15 1.52
N ARG A 106 12.41 1.67 2.71
CA ARG A 106 11.05 2.07 3.08
C ARG A 106 10.77 3.42 2.45
N VAL A 107 9.65 3.52 1.74
CA VAL A 107 9.31 4.75 1.02
C VAL A 107 8.03 5.39 1.53
N ALA A 108 7.20 4.67 2.26
CA ALA A 108 5.99 5.24 2.84
C ALA A 108 5.60 4.50 4.11
N ALA A 109 5.06 5.25 5.07
CA ALA A 109 4.48 4.72 6.30
C ALA A 109 2.98 4.69 6.14
N CYS A 110 2.35 3.57 6.49
CA CYS A 110 0.94 3.36 6.24
C CYS A 110 0.23 2.80 7.47
N ARG A 111 -1.09 3.01 7.52
CA ARG A 111 -1.94 2.48 8.58
C ARG A 111 -3.28 2.06 8.00
N VAL A 112 -3.69 0.83 8.27
CA VAL A 112 -4.97 0.30 7.81
C VAL A 112 -6.12 1.05 8.47
N THR A 113 -7.05 1.54 7.67
CA THR A 113 -8.23 2.28 8.16
C THR A 113 -9.51 1.48 8.00
N THR A 114 -9.61 0.68 6.95
CA THR A 114 -10.83 -0.06 6.64
C THR A 114 -10.47 -1.41 6.04
N ILE A 115 -11.12 -2.45 6.50
CA ILE A 115 -10.98 -3.79 5.91
C ILE A 115 -12.30 -4.09 5.21
N PHE A 116 -12.22 -4.44 3.92
CA PHE A 116 -13.41 -4.73 3.14
C PHE A 116 -13.71 -6.22 3.18
N PRO A 117 -14.99 -6.59 3.24
CA PRO A 117 -15.34 -8.00 3.20
C PRO A 117 -14.96 -8.60 1.85
N HIS A 118 -14.45 -9.83 1.90
CA HIS A 118 -14.18 -10.58 0.68
C HIS A 118 -15.43 -11.27 0.21
N ALA A 119 -15.72 -11.09 -1.07
CA ALA A 119 -16.66 -11.98 -1.72
C ALA A 119 -15.95 -13.33 -1.85
N THR A 120 -16.29 -14.26 -0.99
CA THR A 120 -15.86 -15.64 -1.20
C THR A 120 -16.66 -16.20 -2.35
N ALA A 121 -15.94 -16.64 -3.33
CA ALA A 121 -16.57 -17.34 -4.41
C ALA A 121 -17.17 -18.65 -3.89
#